data_2df81040b666ab0d5d33c2a73e8c8fd6
#
_entry.id   2df81040b666ab0d5d33c2a73e8c8fd6
#
_cell.length_a   1.000
_cell.length_b   1.000
_cell.length_c   1.000
_cell.angle_alpha   90.00
_cell.angle_beta   90.00
_cell.angle_gamma   90.00
#
_symmetry.space_group_name_H-M   'P 1'
#
loop_
_entity.id
_entity.type
_entity.pdbx_description
1 polymer ?
#
loop_
_entity_poly.entity_id
_entity_poly.type
_entity_poly.pdbx_seq_one_letter_code
_entity_poly.pdbx_strand_id
1 'polypeptide(L)'
;CVEYFVLHDGRLVVNEMAPRPHNSGHYTVDACDQSQFDLQVRTLAGLPLVAPRQHSAAIMLNLLGELWFDAAGAPREPPWAQVLALPGARLHLYGKAQARPGRKMGHLTLIGPDAASVRLQALRAAERLGIEAF
;
A
#
# COMPACT_ATOMS: atom_id res chain seq x y z
N CYS A 1 -7.52 13.65 1.27
CA CYS A 1 -6.54 13.23 2.28
C CYS A 1 -5.78 14.46 2.79
N VAL A 2 -5.55 14.51 4.09
CA VAL A 2 -4.58 15.42 4.72
C VAL A 2 -3.59 14.55 5.48
N GLU A 3 -2.31 14.71 5.18
CA GLU A 3 -1.22 13.96 5.81
C GLU A 3 -0.47 14.84 6.79
N TYR A 4 -0.13 14.26 7.94
CA TYR A 4 0.56 14.97 9.02
C TYR A 4 1.83 14.24 9.41
N PHE A 5 2.86 14.99 9.78
CA PHE A 5 3.93 14.50 10.62
C PHE A 5 3.51 14.55 12.09
N VAL A 6 3.76 13.49 12.82
CA VAL A 6 3.65 13.46 14.29
C VAL A 6 5.05 13.71 14.85
N LEU A 7 5.25 14.85 15.49
CA LEU A 7 6.53 15.19 16.10
C LEU A 7 6.76 14.40 17.40
N HIS A 8 8.00 14.34 17.88
CA HIS A 8 8.36 13.66 19.12
C HIS A 8 7.62 14.20 20.35
N ASP A 9 7.22 15.46 20.33
CA ASP A 9 6.44 16.11 21.39
C ASP A 9 4.91 15.95 21.24
N GLY A 10 4.47 15.15 20.26
CA GLY A 10 3.07 14.85 19.96
C GLY A 10 2.34 15.90 19.11
N ARG A 11 2.99 17.01 18.74
CA ARG A 11 2.38 18.00 17.84
C ARG A 11 2.22 17.45 16.44
N LEU A 12 1.16 17.89 15.75
CA LEU A 12 0.90 17.57 14.34
C LEU A 12 1.35 18.73 13.45
N VAL A 13 2.10 18.40 12.42
CA VAL A 13 2.50 19.37 11.38
C VAL A 13 1.98 18.82 10.04
N VAL A 14 1.28 19.66 9.28
CA VAL A 14 0.76 19.28 7.96
C VAL A 14 1.94 18.98 7.04
N ASN A 15 1.92 17.79 6.42
CA ASN A 15 2.86 17.39 5.38
C ASN A 15 2.32 17.74 4.00
N GLU A 16 1.20 17.12 3.61
CA GLU A 16 0.57 17.39 2.32
C GLU A 16 -0.96 17.28 2.39
N MET A 17 -1.62 17.87 1.39
CA MET A 17 -3.05 17.71 1.15
C MET A 17 -3.27 17.23 -0.29
N ALA A 18 -4.06 16.17 -0.45
CA ALA A 18 -4.42 15.64 -1.76
C ALA A 18 -5.96 15.65 -1.92
N PRO A 19 -6.53 16.46 -2.82
CA PRO A 19 -7.97 16.47 -3.09
C PRO A 19 -8.38 15.33 -4.03
N ARG A 20 -7.92 14.12 -3.75
CA ARG A 20 -8.11 12.88 -4.53
C ARG A 20 -7.79 11.67 -3.66
N PRO A 21 -8.12 10.43 -4.10
CA PRO A 21 -7.58 9.23 -3.49
C PRO A 21 -6.06 9.32 -3.33
N HIS A 22 -5.57 8.86 -2.20
CA HIS A 22 -4.19 8.99 -1.82
C HIS A 22 -3.55 7.64 -1.54
N ASN A 23 -2.23 7.55 -1.72
CA ASN A 23 -1.46 6.32 -1.50
C ASN A 23 -1.70 5.70 -0.11
N SER A 24 -1.76 6.53 0.94
CA SER A 24 -2.01 6.05 2.31
C SER A 24 -3.37 5.36 2.50
N GLY A 25 -4.34 5.60 1.60
CA GLY A 25 -5.66 4.97 1.61
C GLY A 25 -5.79 3.76 0.69
N HIS A 26 -4.75 3.32 -0.02
CA HIS A 26 -4.87 2.19 -0.95
C HIS A 26 -5.18 0.86 -0.24
N TYR A 27 -4.74 0.67 1.00
CA TYR A 27 -5.05 -0.52 1.79
C TYR A 27 -6.57 -0.74 1.96
N THR A 28 -7.37 0.31 1.82
CA THR A 28 -8.82 0.22 1.96
C THR A 28 -9.47 -0.66 0.91
N VAL A 29 -8.82 -0.89 -0.24
CA VAL A 29 -9.31 -1.81 -1.29
C VAL A 29 -9.45 -3.24 -0.75
N ASP A 30 -8.51 -3.66 0.11
CA ASP A 30 -8.45 -5.04 0.59
C ASP A 30 -8.90 -5.20 2.05
N ALA A 31 -8.88 -4.15 2.85
CA ALA A 31 -9.09 -4.21 4.29
C ALA A 31 -10.36 -3.53 4.80
N CYS A 32 -11.12 -2.84 3.93
CA CYS A 32 -12.35 -2.13 4.29
C CYS A 32 -13.54 -2.62 3.45
N ASP A 33 -14.75 -2.45 3.97
CA ASP A 33 -15.99 -2.75 3.25
C ASP A 33 -16.30 -1.72 2.13
N GLN A 34 -15.68 -0.55 2.17
CA GLN A 34 -15.66 0.45 1.09
C GLN A 34 -14.25 1.06 1.00
N SER A 35 -13.72 1.07 -0.21
CA SER A 35 -12.42 1.68 -0.47
C SER A 35 -12.54 3.21 -0.63
N GLN A 36 -11.42 3.91 -0.55
CA GLN A 36 -11.36 5.34 -0.89
C GLN A 36 -11.84 5.62 -2.34
N PHE A 37 -11.70 4.66 -3.24
CA PHE A 37 -12.16 4.77 -4.63
C PHE A 37 -13.67 4.65 -4.73
N ASP A 38 -14.30 3.74 -3.98
CA ASP A 38 -15.76 3.64 -3.88
C ASP A 38 -16.35 4.95 -3.36
N LEU A 39 -15.76 5.51 -2.31
CA LEU A 39 -16.19 6.80 -1.75
C LEU A 39 -16.03 7.96 -2.74
N GLN A 40 -14.94 7.96 -3.52
CA GLN A 40 -14.76 8.95 -4.59
C GLN A 40 -15.86 8.85 -5.65
N VAL A 41 -16.13 7.63 -6.15
CA VAL A 41 -17.18 7.41 -7.15
C VAL A 41 -18.56 7.85 -6.61
N ARG A 42 -18.87 7.48 -5.36
CA ARG A 42 -20.10 7.91 -4.71
C ARG A 42 -20.20 9.43 -4.62
N THR A 43 -19.12 10.10 -4.23
CA THR A 43 -19.06 11.57 -4.16
C THR A 43 -19.34 12.20 -5.52
N LEU A 44 -18.71 11.71 -6.58
CA LEU A 44 -18.90 12.24 -7.94
C LEU A 44 -20.30 11.98 -8.48
N ALA A 45 -20.91 10.88 -8.10
CA ALA A 45 -22.28 10.51 -8.52
C ALA A 45 -23.39 11.09 -7.62
N GLY A 46 -23.04 11.86 -6.58
CA GLY A 46 -24.03 12.39 -5.63
C GLY A 46 -24.72 11.31 -4.79
N LEU A 47 -24.09 10.16 -4.61
CA LEU A 47 -24.64 9.04 -3.82
C LEU A 47 -24.33 9.23 -2.32
N PRO A 48 -25.17 8.64 -1.43
CA PRO A 48 -24.93 8.70 0.00
C PRO A 48 -23.56 8.10 0.37
N LEU A 49 -22.84 8.80 1.25
CA LEU A 49 -21.60 8.33 1.83
C LEU A 49 -21.87 7.58 3.14
N VAL A 50 -21.19 6.46 3.31
CA VAL A 50 -21.21 5.67 4.55
C VAL A 50 -19.78 5.61 5.08
N ALA A 51 -19.62 5.74 6.39
CA ALA A 51 -18.30 5.59 7.01
C ALA A 51 -17.74 4.19 6.73
N PRO A 52 -16.56 4.06 6.13
CA PRO A 52 -15.98 2.75 5.84
C PRO A 52 -15.60 2.05 7.15
N ARG A 53 -15.88 0.74 7.22
CA ARG A 53 -15.47 -0.10 8.33
C ARG A 53 -14.28 -0.94 7.89
N GLN A 54 -13.19 -0.84 8.63
CA GLN A 54 -12.06 -1.75 8.44
C GLN A 54 -12.41 -3.13 9.04
N HIS A 55 -12.32 -4.18 8.23
CA HIS A 55 -12.66 -5.55 8.63
C HIS A 55 -11.43 -6.42 8.92
N SER A 56 -10.24 -5.97 8.55
CA SER A 56 -8.98 -6.70 8.75
C SER A 56 -7.86 -5.76 9.15
N ALA A 57 -6.94 -6.23 9.99
CA ALA A 57 -5.66 -5.57 10.13
C ALA A 57 -4.93 -5.56 8.79
N ALA A 58 -4.20 -4.50 8.47
CA ALA A 58 -3.51 -4.35 7.20
C ALA A 58 -2.16 -3.63 7.33
N ILE A 59 -1.20 -4.05 6.52
CA ILE A 59 0.04 -3.34 6.24
C ILE A 59 0.20 -3.25 4.73
N MET A 60 0.47 -2.06 4.22
CA MET A 60 0.70 -1.84 2.81
C MET A 60 2.16 -1.47 2.55
N LEU A 61 2.78 -2.18 1.61
CA LEU A 61 4.13 -1.91 1.12
C LEU A 61 4.05 -1.23 -0.25
N ASN A 62 4.73 -0.11 -0.41
CA ASN A 62 4.90 0.50 -1.72
C ASN A 62 5.88 -0.33 -2.55
N LEU A 63 5.52 -0.64 -3.78
CA LEU A 63 6.39 -1.31 -4.74
C LEU A 63 7.02 -0.23 -5.62
N LEU A 64 8.25 0.14 -5.28
CA LEU A 64 9.00 1.15 -6.01
C LEU A 64 9.77 0.51 -7.16
N GLY A 65 10.12 1.32 -8.15
CA GLY A 65 10.72 0.86 -9.41
C GLY A 65 12.08 0.16 -9.24
N GLU A 66 12.78 0.38 -8.15
CA GLU A 66 14.03 -0.29 -7.81
C GLU A 66 13.89 -1.82 -7.78
N LEU A 67 12.71 -2.32 -7.41
CA LEU A 67 12.43 -3.76 -7.33
C LEU A 67 12.54 -4.48 -8.69
N TRP A 68 12.42 -3.73 -9.79
CA TRP A 68 12.52 -4.25 -11.15
C TRP A 68 13.96 -4.27 -11.69
N PHE A 69 14.95 -4.06 -10.82
CA PHE A 69 16.36 -4.13 -11.18
C PHE A 69 17.12 -4.99 -10.17
N ASP A 70 18.13 -5.71 -10.63
CA ASP A 70 19.06 -6.42 -9.76
C ASP A 70 20.16 -5.48 -9.23
N ALA A 71 21.07 -6.03 -8.42
CA ALA A 71 22.18 -5.28 -7.85
C ALA A 71 23.16 -4.70 -8.89
N ALA A 72 23.18 -5.26 -10.10
CA ALA A 72 23.97 -4.76 -11.22
C ALA A 72 23.22 -3.73 -12.09
N GLY A 73 21.95 -3.43 -11.73
CA GLY A 73 21.08 -2.54 -12.48
C GLY A 73 20.43 -3.16 -13.71
N ALA A 74 20.56 -4.47 -13.91
CA ALA A 74 19.88 -5.17 -15.00
C ALA A 74 18.39 -5.38 -14.68
N PRO A 75 17.50 -5.27 -15.70
CA PRO A 75 16.07 -5.51 -15.48
C PRO A 75 15.80 -6.93 -14.95
N ARG A 76 14.94 -7.03 -13.95
CA ARG A 76 14.44 -8.30 -13.41
C ARG A 76 12.94 -8.20 -13.13
N GLU A 77 12.26 -9.32 -13.08
CA GLU A 77 10.92 -9.40 -12.53
C GLU A 77 11.02 -9.73 -11.03
N PRO A 78 10.31 -9.00 -10.14
CA PRO A 78 10.23 -9.36 -8.74
C PRO A 78 9.61 -10.75 -8.52
N PRO A 79 9.93 -11.46 -7.41
CA PRO A 79 9.52 -12.85 -7.20
C PRO A 79 8.04 -12.99 -6.77
N TRP A 80 7.12 -12.59 -7.64
CA TRP A 80 5.67 -12.51 -7.35
C TRP A 80 5.09 -13.82 -6.84
N ALA A 81 5.50 -14.96 -7.41
CA ALA A 81 5.00 -16.27 -6.96
C ALA A 81 5.32 -16.52 -5.48
N GLN A 82 6.50 -16.12 -5.01
CA GLN A 82 6.89 -16.28 -3.61
C GLN A 82 6.10 -15.32 -2.70
N VAL A 83 5.87 -14.08 -3.15
CA VAL A 83 5.12 -13.07 -2.39
C VAL A 83 3.66 -13.45 -2.29
N LEU A 84 3.04 -13.87 -3.41
CA LEU A 84 1.64 -14.27 -3.46
C LEU A 84 1.35 -15.57 -2.70
N ALA A 85 2.36 -16.38 -2.41
CA ALA A 85 2.22 -17.55 -1.54
C ALA A 85 2.08 -17.19 -0.05
N LEU A 86 2.29 -15.90 0.33
CA LEU A 86 2.09 -15.47 1.71
C LEU A 86 0.59 -15.30 2.04
N PRO A 87 0.14 -15.79 3.20
CA PRO A 87 -1.23 -15.56 3.64
C PRO A 87 -1.59 -14.08 3.67
N GLY A 88 -2.74 -13.73 3.13
CA GLY A 88 -3.27 -12.37 3.13
C GLY A 88 -2.60 -11.40 2.14
N ALA A 89 -1.69 -11.88 1.29
CA ALA A 89 -1.05 -11.03 0.27
C ALA A 89 -2.03 -10.64 -0.84
N ARG A 90 -2.09 -9.34 -1.14
CA ARG A 90 -2.90 -8.72 -2.20
C ARG A 90 -2.01 -7.80 -3.03
N LEU A 91 -1.73 -8.19 -4.27
CA LEU A 91 -0.83 -7.48 -5.16
C LEU A 91 -1.62 -6.58 -6.13
N HIS A 92 -1.24 -5.31 -6.18
CA HIS A 92 -1.79 -4.32 -7.10
C HIS A 92 -0.68 -3.68 -7.91
N LEU A 93 -0.60 -4.01 -9.19
CA LEU A 93 0.33 -3.41 -10.14
C LEU A 93 -0.38 -2.33 -10.97
N TYR A 94 0.29 -1.20 -11.16
CA TYR A 94 -0.33 -0.03 -11.81
C TYR A 94 -0.21 -0.03 -13.34
N GLY A 95 0.30 -1.09 -13.95
CA GLY A 95 0.43 -1.22 -15.40
C GLY A 95 1.39 -0.23 -16.06
N LYS A 96 2.32 0.35 -15.30
CA LYS A 96 3.30 1.30 -15.83
C LYS A 96 4.37 0.57 -16.66
N ALA A 97 4.54 0.97 -17.92
CA ALA A 97 5.43 0.30 -18.87
C ALA A 97 6.93 0.36 -18.49
N GLN A 98 7.35 1.38 -17.73
CA GLN A 98 8.77 1.57 -17.39
C GLN A 98 8.93 1.75 -15.88
N ALA A 99 9.68 0.87 -15.25
CA ALA A 99 10.16 1.05 -13.89
C ALA A 99 11.29 2.10 -13.86
N ARG A 100 11.31 2.92 -12.80
CA ARG A 100 12.37 3.92 -12.53
C ARG A 100 12.55 4.03 -11.03
N PRO A 101 13.75 4.30 -10.52
CA PRO A 101 13.99 4.57 -9.10
C PRO A 101 13.00 5.60 -8.53
N GLY A 102 12.46 5.33 -7.34
CA GLY A 102 11.47 6.15 -6.65
C GLY A 102 10.06 6.14 -7.25
N ARG A 103 9.85 5.54 -8.42
CA ARG A 103 8.53 5.49 -9.05
C ARG A 103 7.67 4.40 -8.42
N LYS A 104 6.52 4.77 -7.87
CA LYS A 104 5.52 3.79 -7.39
C LYS A 104 4.95 3.00 -8.57
N MET A 105 5.30 1.72 -8.65
CA MET A 105 4.88 0.78 -9.69
C MET A 105 3.64 -0.02 -9.30
N GLY A 106 3.38 -0.10 -8.00
CA GLY A 106 2.27 -0.82 -7.41
C GLY A 106 2.28 -0.71 -5.90
N HIS A 107 1.46 -1.52 -5.25
CA HIS A 107 1.52 -1.77 -3.82
C HIS A 107 1.18 -3.24 -3.53
N LEU A 108 1.62 -3.69 -2.38
CA LEU A 108 1.28 -4.99 -1.82
C LEU A 108 0.61 -4.76 -0.47
N THR A 109 -0.64 -5.17 -0.32
CA THR A 109 -1.33 -5.15 0.97
C THR A 109 -1.29 -6.54 1.59
N LEU A 110 -0.86 -6.63 2.84
CA LEU A 110 -0.99 -7.84 3.68
C LEU A 110 -2.16 -7.60 4.61
N ILE A 111 -3.12 -8.52 4.62
CA ILE A 111 -4.28 -8.47 5.52
C ILE A 111 -4.32 -9.70 6.43
N GLY A 112 -4.91 -9.56 7.60
CA GLY A 112 -5.03 -10.65 8.57
C GLY A 112 -5.92 -10.29 9.75
N PRO A 113 -6.06 -11.24 10.70
CA PRO A 113 -6.96 -11.06 11.83
C PRO A 113 -6.46 -10.04 12.86
N ASP A 114 -5.14 -9.85 12.96
CA ASP A 114 -4.52 -8.96 13.95
C ASP A 114 -3.22 -8.33 13.42
N ALA A 115 -2.77 -7.28 14.08
CA ALA A 115 -1.58 -6.53 13.69
C ALA A 115 -0.28 -7.33 13.76
N ALA A 116 -0.17 -8.27 14.71
CA ALA A 116 1.07 -9.06 14.89
C ALA A 116 1.25 -10.05 13.74
N SER A 117 0.20 -10.78 13.37
CA SER A 117 0.22 -11.72 12.25
C SER A 117 0.47 -11.02 10.91
N VAL A 118 -0.18 -9.87 10.68
CA VAL A 118 0.03 -9.07 9.45
C VAL A 118 1.46 -8.54 9.39
N ARG A 119 2.00 -8.03 10.53
CA ARG A 119 3.39 -7.56 10.57
C ARG A 119 4.40 -8.65 10.23
N LEU A 120 4.18 -9.87 10.74
CA LEU A 120 5.04 -11.01 10.40
C LEU A 120 5.03 -11.31 8.89
N GLN A 121 3.85 -11.31 8.26
CA GLN A 121 3.75 -11.56 6.82
C GLN A 121 4.35 -10.39 6.01
N ALA A 122 4.17 -9.15 6.45
CA ALA A 122 4.72 -7.98 5.79
C ALA A 122 6.27 -7.96 5.83
N LEU A 123 6.87 -8.36 6.94
CA LEU A 123 8.34 -8.50 7.05
C LEU A 123 8.86 -9.62 6.12
N ARG A 124 8.16 -10.75 6.04
CA ARG A 124 8.51 -11.83 5.09
C ARG A 124 8.39 -11.38 3.63
N ALA A 125 7.36 -10.58 3.31
CA ALA A 125 7.22 -10.01 1.99
C ALA A 125 8.33 -9.01 1.68
N ALA A 126 8.68 -8.14 2.63
CA ALA A 126 9.78 -7.18 2.51
C ALA A 126 11.11 -7.90 2.25
N GLU A 127 11.43 -8.94 3.02
CA GLU A 127 12.63 -9.77 2.83
C GLU A 127 12.69 -10.37 1.41
N ARG A 128 11.59 -10.99 0.93
CA ARG A 128 11.54 -11.60 -0.42
C ARG A 128 11.69 -10.59 -1.54
N LEU A 129 11.20 -9.37 -1.32
CA LEU A 129 11.28 -8.28 -2.29
C LEU A 129 12.59 -7.50 -2.22
N GLY A 130 13.36 -7.62 -1.13
CA GLY A 130 14.52 -6.79 -0.87
C GLY A 130 14.16 -5.36 -0.44
N ILE A 131 13.00 -5.20 0.21
CA ILE A 131 12.59 -3.95 0.84
C ILE A 131 13.16 -3.90 2.26
N GLU A 132 13.67 -2.73 2.67
CA GLU A 132 14.19 -2.54 4.03
C GLU A 132 13.11 -2.82 5.08
N ALA A 133 13.49 -3.48 6.16
CA ALA A 133 12.59 -3.78 7.27
C ALA A 133 12.17 -2.50 8.02
N PHE A 134 10.98 -2.47 8.61
CA PHE A 134 10.31 -1.34 9.26
C PHE A 134 9.73 -1.71 10.64
#